data_aa969edf9e40b12e31b9c03cadc432ad
#
_entry.id   aa969edf9e40b12e31b9c03cadc432ad
#
_cell.length_a   1.000
_cell.length_b   1.000
_cell.length_c   1.000
_cell.angle_alpha   90.00
_cell.angle_beta   90.00
_cell.angle_gamma   90.00
#
_symmetry.space_group_name_H-M   'P 1'
#
loop_
_entity.id
_entity.type
_entity.pdbx_description
1 polymer ?
#
loop_
_entity_poly.entity_id
_entity_poly.type
_entity_poly.pdbx_seq_one_letter_code
_entity_poly.pdbx_strand_id
1 'polypeptide(L)'
;MSPCPWCQQPVAKRNGRDRRGRQKYACHTCRRTFTERTASAFSGYRWPADVILTAVRWYLAYPLSSRQVLELLAERGIDVSHRTVLNWVQAFGPQLAAEVRRFRRPVGRCWIVDEVFLFRKGHKLYLYRAIDEDGVVVDVLLREHRDTASAEVFFRRAIERTGVVPNEVVTDHHQPYIKAVATICPGALHIRTGLHCARGETTKAVERSHVPTGDRLRNSRGLKRTQTGQRFLEGFEAIRHLRRGGAPGAGHLVPGPAPHLRVRQTVAAIHGLGYGLRRS
;
A
#
# COMPACT_ATOMS: atom_id res chain seq x y z
N MET A 1 30.70 1.64 6.38
CA MET A 1 30.78 1.67 4.89
C MET A 1 29.75 0.67 4.36
N SER A 2 28.94 1.06 3.39
CA SER A 2 27.93 0.14 2.83
C SER A 2 28.62 -0.92 1.97
N PRO A 3 28.25 -2.21 2.07
CA PRO A 3 28.79 -3.26 1.24
C PRO A 3 28.46 -3.02 -0.25
N CYS A 4 29.24 -3.60 -1.13
CA CYS A 4 28.99 -3.52 -2.57
C CYS A 4 27.61 -4.12 -2.91
N PRO A 5 26.73 -3.41 -3.62
CA PRO A 5 25.38 -3.89 -3.90
C PRO A 5 25.31 -5.10 -4.84
N TRP A 6 26.41 -5.43 -5.53
CA TRP A 6 26.45 -6.56 -6.45
C TRP A 6 27.11 -7.81 -5.89
N CYS A 7 28.25 -7.68 -5.19
CA CYS A 7 28.99 -8.84 -4.67
C CYS A 7 28.99 -8.92 -3.13
N GLN A 8 28.30 -8.00 -2.45
CA GLN A 8 28.14 -7.93 -1.00
C GLN A 8 29.46 -7.78 -0.20
N GLN A 9 30.59 -7.61 -0.86
CA GLN A 9 31.89 -7.44 -0.19
C GLN A 9 31.97 -6.09 0.53
N PRO A 10 32.54 -6.04 1.75
CA PRO A 10 32.45 -4.88 2.62
C PRO A 10 33.35 -3.70 2.20
N VAL A 11 34.28 -3.89 1.28
CA VAL A 11 35.30 -2.88 0.98
C VAL A 11 35.04 -2.18 -0.34
N ALA A 12 34.68 -0.91 -0.25
CA ALA A 12 34.63 -0.04 -1.41
C ALA A 12 35.48 1.21 -1.16
N LYS A 13 36.34 1.55 -2.12
CA LYS A 13 37.13 2.78 -2.12
C LYS A 13 36.29 3.96 -2.60
N ARG A 14 36.43 5.13 -2.00
CA ARG A 14 35.87 6.37 -2.55
C ARG A 14 36.46 6.61 -3.95
N ASN A 15 35.59 6.87 -4.92
CA ASN A 15 35.93 7.05 -6.33
C ASN A 15 35.27 8.32 -6.89
N GLY A 16 35.66 9.46 -6.34
CA GLY A 16 35.18 10.76 -6.76
C GLY A 16 33.66 10.97 -6.51
N ARG A 17 33.09 11.94 -7.22
CA ARG A 17 31.66 12.26 -7.15
C ARG A 17 31.00 12.09 -8.52
N ASP A 18 29.70 11.85 -8.54
CA ASP A 18 28.93 11.86 -9.78
C ASP A 18 28.61 13.30 -10.23
N ARG A 19 27.98 13.45 -11.42
CA ARG A 19 27.58 14.76 -11.97
C ARG A 19 26.62 15.56 -11.08
N ARG A 20 26.06 14.93 -10.03
CA ARG A 20 25.16 15.52 -9.05
C ARG A 20 25.82 15.72 -7.68
N GLY A 21 27.14 15.65 -7.61
CA GLY A 21 27.93 15.84 -6.40
C GLY A 21 27.90 14.66 -5.40
N ARG A 22 27.24 13.55 -5.71
CA ARG A 22 27.10 12.39 -4.79
C ARG A 22 28.37 11.56 -4.79
N GLN A 23 28.80 11.09 -3.61
CA GLN A 23 29.96 10.23 -3.46
C GLN A 23 29.78 8.93 -4.24
N LYS A 24 30.73 8.62 -5.12
CA LYS A 24 30.87 7.31 -5.77
C LYS A 24 31.86 6.44 -5.00
N TYR A 25 31.63 5.16 -5.08
CA TYR A 25 32.48 4.11 -4.53
C TYR A 25 32.84 3.13 -5.64
N ALA A 26 34.05 2.56 -5.59
CA ALA A 26 34.47 1.48 -6.46
C ALA A 26 34.72 0.22 -5.64
N CYS A 27 34.15 -0.89 -6.05
CA CYS A 27 34.36 -2.17 -5.41
C CYS A 27 35.68 -2.77 -5.90
N HIS A 28 36.56 -3.19 -4.99
CA HIS A 28 37.82 -3.83 -5.36
C HIS A 28 37.63 -5.21 -5.97
N THR A 29 36.61 -5.94 -5.52
CA THR A 29 36.35 -7.33 -5.95
C THR A 29 35.70 -7.39 -7.33
N CYS A 30 34.57 -6.72 -7.53
CA CYS A 30 33.83 -6.79 -8.81
C CYS A 30 34.13 -5.60 -9.75
N ARG A 31 34.97 -4.66 -9.35
CA ARG A 31 35.42 -3.46 -10.08
C ARG A 31 34.27 -2.50 -10.50
N ARG A 32 33.04 -2.75 -10.09
CA ARG A 32 31.89 -1.88 -10.39
C ARG A 32 31.86 -0.66 -9.49
N THR A 33 31.37 0.46 -10.04
CA THR A 33 31.20 1.72 -9.30
C THR A 33 29.75 1.89 -8.89
N PHE A 34 29.51 2.42 -7.69
CA PHE A 34 28.17 2.64 -7.14
C PHE A 34 28.13 3.90 -6.27
N THR A 35 26.91 4.33 -5.97
CA THR A 35 26.58 5.35 -4.96
C THR A 35 25.67 4.71 -3.93
N GLU A 36 25.43 5.36 -2.82
CA GLU A 36 24.45 4.89 -1.79
C GLU A 36 23.06 4.59 -2.37
N ARG A 37 22.67 5.29 -3.45
CA ARG A 37 21.39 5.08 -4.13
C ARG A 37 21.36 3.90 -5.09
N THR A 38 22.50 3.35 -5.47
CA THR A 38 22.57 2.35 -6.55
C THR A 38 21.78 1.08 -6.24
N ALA A 39 21.73 0.66 -4.98
CA ALA A 39 20.96 -0.50 -4.54
C ALA A 39 19.55 -0.15 -4.06
N SER A 40 19.19 1.13 -4.02
CA SER A 40 17.88 1.57 -3.55
C SER A 40 16.86 1.60 -4.69
N ALA A 41 15.58 1.52 -4.35
CA ALA A 41 14.48 1.71 -5.29
C ALA A 41 14.50 3.07 -6.02
N PHE A 42 15.26 4.04 -5.49
CA PHE A 42 15.41 5.40 -6.05
C PHE A 42 16.58 5.51 -7.02
N SER A 43 17.26 4.41 -7.36
CA SER A 43 18.31 4.40 -8.37
C SER A 43 17.77 4.85 -9.72
N GLY A 44 18.48 5.76 -10.40
CA GLY A 44 18.05 6.30 -11.70
C GLY A 44 17.06 7.48 -11.61
N TYR A 45 16.40 7.71 -10.49
CA TYR A 45 15.53 8.88 -10.36
C TYR A 45 16.33 10.18 -10.20
N ARG A 46 15.82 11.25 -10.83
CA ARG A 46 16.43 12.59 -10.73
C ARG A 46 16.37 13.15 -9.32
N TRP A 47 15.21 13.05 -8.68
CA TRP A 47 14.90 13.64 -7.38
C TRP A 47 15.32 12.74 -6.21
N PRO A 48 15.65 13.30 -5.05
CA PRO A 48 15.95 12.54 -3.84
C PRO A 48 14.75 11.72 -3.34
N ALA A 49 15.01 10.72 -2.52
CA ALA A 49 14.00 9.82 -1.98
C ALA A 49 12.94 10.56 -1.16
N ASP A 50 13.35 11.51 -0.33
CA ASP A 50 12.48 12.33 0.52
C ASP A 50 11.48 13.16 -0.29
N VAL A 51 11.92 13.77 -1.39
CA VAL A 51 11.05 14.50 -2.34
C VAL A 51 10.02 13.56 -2.94
N ILE A 52 10.47 12.42 -3.47
CA ILE A 52 9.60 11.42 -4.11
C ILE A 52 8.56 10.89 -3.10
N LEU A 53 9.02 10.47 -1.92
CA LEU A 53 8.14 9.91 -0.89
C LEU A 53 7.17 10.95 -0.32
N THR A 54 7.59 12.20 -0.21
CA THR A 54 6.71 13.30 0.19
C THR A 54 5.58 13.50 -0.83
N ALA A 55 5.90 13.56 -2.11
CA ALA A 55 4.90 13.69 -3.18
C ALA A 55 3.94 12.48 -3.21
N VAL A 56 4.46 11.26 -3.11
CA VAL A 56 3.67 10.03 -3.05
C VAL A 56 2.74 10.04 -1.85
N ARG A 57 3.26 10.40 -0.67
CA ARG A 57 2.46 10.53 0.55
C ARG A 57 1.35 11.57 0.41
N TRP A 58 1.66 12.76 -0.07
CA TRP A 58 0.65 13.80 -0.25
C TRP A 58 -0.46 13.34 -1.19
N TYR A 59 -0.09 12.77 -2.32
CA TYR A 59 -1.07 12.27 -3.28
C TYR A 59 -1.93 11.13 -2.73
N LEU A 60 -1.37 10.22 -1.93
CA LEU A 60 -2.11 9.08 -1.36
C LEU A 60 -2.90 9.45 -0.10
N ALA A 61 -2.35 10.32 0.77
CA ALA A 61 -2.94 10.63 2.07
C ALA A 61 -4.07 11.66 2.03
N TYR A 62 -4.00 12.59 1.07
CA TYR A 62 -4.91 13.72 0.99
C TYR A 62 -5.70 13.72 -0.31
N PRO A 63 -6.89 14.35 -0.36
CA PRO A 63 -7.71 14.42 -1.58
C PRO A 63 -7.14 15.40 -2.62
N LEU A 64 -5.82 15.39 -2.81
CA LEU A 64 -5.10 16.25 -3.75
C LEU A 64 -5.06 15.61 -5.13
N SER A 65 -5.24 16.43 -6.16
CA SER A 65 -4.90 16.06 -7.54
C SER A 65 -3.39 16.07 -7.75
N SER A 66 -2.92 15.38 -8.80
CA SER A 66 -1.48 15.42 -9.15
C SER A 66 -0.99 16.82 -9.53
N ARG A 67 -1.88 17.72 -9.96
CA ARG A 67 -1.55 19.13 -10.26
C ARG A 67 -1.35 19.92 -8.97
N GLN A 68 -2.23 19.76 -7.97
CA GLN A 68 -2.05 20.39 -6.67
C GLN A 68 -0.78 19.90 -5.95
N VAL A 69 -0.43 18.62 -6.07
CA VAL A 69 0.85 18.11 -5.55
C VAL A 69 2.03 18.76 -6.26
N LEU A 70 1.93 19.00 -7.58
CA LEU A 70 2.94 19.73 -8.34
C LEU A 70 3.10 21.17 -7.84
N GLU A 71 2.01 21.89 -7.59
CA GLU A 71 2.02 23.25 -7.04
C GLU A 71 2.75 23.30 -5.69
N LEU A 72 2.40 22.38 -4.78
CA LEU A 72 3.08 22.25 -3.47
C LEU A 72 4.58 21.93 -3.57
N LEU A 73 5.01 21.23 -4.62
CA LEU A 73 6.42 20.97 -4.90
C LEU A 73 7.11 22.19 -5.48
N ALA A 74 6.44 22.92 -6.39
CA ALA A 74 6.95 24.14 -7.00
C ALA A 74 7.24 25.25 -5.95
N GLU A 75 6.36 25.40 -4.94
CA GLU A 75 6.60 26.30 -3.79
C GLU A 75 7.92 26.01 -3.05
N ARG A 76 8.47 24.82 -3.21
CA ARG A 76 9.73 24.34 -2.61
C ARG A 76 10.89 24.32 -3.60
N GLY A 77 10.74 24.96 -4.75
CA GLY A 77 11.73 24.98 -5.82
C GLY A 77 11.91 23.63 -6.53
N ILE A 78 10.90 22.75 -6.46
CA ILE A 78 10.94 21.42 -7.07
C ILE A 78 10.04 21.42 -8.31
N ASP A 79 10.67 21.56 -9.48
CA ASP A 79 9.96 21.56 -10.76
C ASP A 79 9.85 20.14 -11.33
N VAL A 80 8.62 19.61 -11.39
CA VAL A 80 8.26 18.30 -11.92
C VAL A 80 6.96 18.37 -12.73
N SER A 81 6.71 17.42 -13.61
CA SER A 81 5.41 17.31 -14.27
C SER A 81 4.41 16.55 -13.41
N HIS A 82 3.11 16.81 -13.59
CA HIS A 82 2.04 16.02 -12.95
C HIS A 82 2.14 14.53 -13.31
N ARG A 83 2.65 14.22 -14.50
CA ARG A 83 2.90 12.83 -14.94
C ARG A 83 3.99 12.18 -14.10
N THR A 84 5.03 12.92 -13.75
CA THR A 84 6.11 12.44 -12.86
C THR A 84 5.56 12.05 -11.50
N VAL A 85 4.70 12.87 -10.90
CA VAL A 85 4.02 12.54 -9.63
C VAL A 85 3.23 11.24 -9.73
N LEU A 86 2.42 11.08 -10.79
CA LEU A 86 1.66 9.85 -11.02
C LEU A 86 2.57 8.63 -11.22
N ASN A 87 3.66 8.77 -11.96
CA ASN A 87 4.63 7.69 -12.16
C ASN A 87 5.28 7.28 -10.81
N TRP A 88 5.61 8.24 -9.94
CA TRP A 88 6.11 7.93 -8.61
C TRP A 88 5.09 7.17 -7.76
N VAL A 89 3.83 7.57 -7.79
CA VAL A 89 2.75 6.86 -7.09
C VAL A 89 2.62 5.43 -7.59
N GLN A 90 2.69 5.22 -8.91
CA GLN A 90 2.60 3.88 -9.51
C GLN A 90 3.83 3.00 -9.19
N ALA A 91 5.01 3.58 -9.08
CA ALA A 91 6.23 2.86 -8.77
C ALA A 91 6.36 2.55 -7.28
N PHE A 92 6.11 3.53 -6.41
CA PHE A 92 6.42 3.44 -4.99
C PHE A 92 5.21 3.06 -4.11
N GLY A 93 3.98 3.25 -4.57
CA GLY A 93 2.79 2.87 -3.82
C GLY A 93 2.77 1.38 -3.44
N PRO A 94 2.92 0.45 -4.39
CA PRO A 94 2.99 -0.98 -4.11
C PRO A 94 4.18 -1.39 -3.23
N GLN A 95 5.34 -0.75 -3.43
CA GLN A 95 6.54 -1.02 -2.62
C GLN A 95 6.33 -0.62 -1.16
N LEU A 96 5.77 0.57 -0.91
CA LEU A 96 5.37 1.00 0.43
C LEU A 96 4.36 0.02 1.04
N ALA A 97 3.38 -0.45 0.26
CA ALA A 97 2.43 -1.43 0.74
C ALA A 97 3.08 -2.76 1.13
N ALA A 98 4.06 -3.21 0.36
CA ALA A 98 4.82 -4.42 0.68
C ALA A 98 5.61 -4.26 1.99
N GLU A 99 6.30 -3.14 2.16
CA GLU A 99 7.06 -2.88 3.39
C GLU A 99 6.14 -2.73 4.61
N VAL A 100 5.03 -1.99 4.49
CA VAL A 100 4.05 -1.85 5.58
C VAL A 100 3.51 -3.21 6.03
N ARG A 101 3.24 -4.13 5.08
CA ARG A 101 2.80 -5.50 5.42
C ARG A 101 3.81 -6.27 6.26
N ARG A 102 5.10 -6.09 6.04
CA ARG A 102 6.16 -6.77 6.81
C ARG A 102 6.21 -6.36 8.28
N PHE A 103 5.78 -5.15 8.60
CA PHE A 103 5.85 -4.59 9.95
C PHE A 103 4.51 -4.52 10.68
N ARG A 104 3.40 -4.76 9.96
CA ARG A 104 2.09 -4.79 10.61
C ARG A 104 1.92 -6.07 11.43
N ARG A 105 1.07 -6.02 12.46
CA ARG A 105 0.66 -7.25 13.15
C ARG A 105 0.02 -8.25 12.17
N PRO A 106 0.08 -9.54 12.45
CA PRO A 106 -0.73 -10.52 11.73
C PRO A 106 -2.21 -10.12 11.78
N VAL A 107 -2.93 -10.35 10.70
CA VAL A 107 -4.38 -10.13 10.67
C VAL A 107 -5.08 -11.23 11.48
N GLY A 108 -6.25 -10.90 12.02
CA GLY A 108 -7.09 -11.87 12.71
C GLY A 108 -7.66 -12.93 11.78
N ARG A 109 -8.40 -13.89 12.34
CA ARG A 109 -8.95 -15.03 11.62
C ARG A 109 -10.44 -14.94 11.34
N CYS A 110 -11.12 -13.90 11.79
CA CYS A 110 -12.48 -13.57 11.39
C CYS A 110 -12.41 -12.47 10.32
N TRP A 111 -12.76 -12.80 9.08
CA TRP A 111 -12.71 -11.86 7.97
C TRP A 111 -14.11 -11.39 7.58
N ILE A 112 -14.32 -10.08 7.59
CA ILE A 112 -15.55 -9.44 7.13
C ILE A 112 -15.27 -8.92 5.73
N VAL A 113 -15.97 -9.48 4.73
CA VAL A 113 -15.70 -9.23 3.31
C VAL A 113 -16.92 -8.59 2.66
N ASP A 114 -16.66 -7.57 1.87
CA ASP A 114 -17.65 -6.87 1.06
C ASP A 114 -17.01 -6.31 -0.19
N GLU A 115 -17.81 -6.01 -1.22
CA GLU A 115 -17.34 -5.28 -2.37
C GLU A 115 -18.16 -4.04 -2.64
N VAL A 116 -17.49 -3.01 -3.14
CA VAL A 116 -18.10 -1.79 -3.63
C VAL A 116 -17.78 -1.61 -5.11
N PHE A 117 -18.75 -1.16 -5.88
CA PHE A 117 -18.46 -0.83 -7.27
C PHE A 117 -17.92 0.59 -7.42
N LEU A 118 -16.97 0.72 -8.34
CA LEU A 118 -16.34 1.95 -8.76
C LEU A 118 -16.55 2.12 -10.27
N PHE A 119 -16.62 3.35 -10.74
CA PHE A 119 -16.75 3.61 -12.18
C PHE A 119 -15.41 3.93 -12.82
N ARG A 120 -15.18 3.31 -13.99
CA ARG A 120 -14.08 3.61 -14.91
C ARG A 120 -14.63 3.90 -16.29
N LYS A 121 -14.66 5.16 -16.71
CA LYS A 121 -15.15 5.56 -18.06
C LYS A 121 -16.50 4.89 -18.42
N GLY A 122 -17.45 4.90 -17.51
CA GLY A 122 -18.77 4.27 -17.71
C GLY A 122 -18.84 2.76 -17.40
N HIS A 123 -17.70 2.07 -17.24
CA HIS A 123 -17.68 0.66 -16.86
C HIS A 123 -17.58 0.49 -15.35
N LYS A 124 -18.29 -0.47 -14.80
CA LYS A 124 -18.20 -0.87 -13.41
C LYS A 124 -16.90 -1.64 -13.15
N LEU A 125 -16.23 -1.31 -12.06
CA LEU A 125 -15.17 -2.12 -11.46
C LEU A 125 -15.61 -2.46 -10.05
N TYR A 126 -15.21 -3.61 -9.55
CA TYR A 126 -15.56 -4.10 -8.23
C TYR A 126 -14.32 -4.12 -7.34
N LEU A 127 -14.38 -3.40 -6.24
CA LEU A 127 -13.34 -3.36 -5.22
C LEU A 127 -13.73 -4.32 -4.10
N TYR A 128 -13.18 -5.52 -4.12
CA TYR A 128 -13.25 -6.45 -3.01
C TYR A 128 -12.39 -5.96 -1.87
N ARG A 129 -12.90 -6.04 -0.65
CA ARG A 129 -12.20 -5.66 0.57
C ARG A 129 -12.52 -6.64 1.67
N ALA A 130 -11.50 -7.06 2.43
CA ALA A 130 -11.67 -7.73 3.69
C ALA A 130 -11.02 -6.90 4.81
N ILE A 131 -11.68 -6.90 5.95
CA ILE A 131 -11.14 -6.44 7.23
C ILE A 131 -11.21 -7.60 8.23
N ASP A 132 -10.31 -7.59 9.21
CA ASP A 132 -10.41 -8.52 10.33
C ASP A 132 -11.35 -8.00 11.43
N GLU A 133 -11.52 -8.78 12.49
CA GLU A 133 -12.36 -8.47 13.64
C GLU A 133 -11.98 -7.17 14.36
N ASP A 134 -10.75 -6.70 14.21
CA ASP A 134 -10.29 -5.43 14.78
C ASP A 134 -10.33 -4.28 13.74
N GLY A 135 -10.94 -4.49 12.57
CA GLY A 135 -11.06 -3.51 11.50
C GLY A 135 -9.78 -3.23 10.73
N VAL A 136 -8.75 -4.08 10.88
CA VAL A 136 -7.53 -3.99 10.08
C VAL A 136 -7.79 -4.55 8.69
N VAL A 137 -7.39 -3.80 7.66
CA VAL A 137 -7.58 -4.24 6.27
C VAL A 137 -6.70 -5.47 5.99
N VAL A 138 -7.33 -6.60 5.69
CA VAL A 138 -6.68 -7.84 5.28
C VAL A 138 -6.09 -7.69 3.89
N ASP A 139 -6.94 -7.39 2.90
CA ASP A 139 -6.52 -7.08 1.52
C ASP A 139 -7.58 -6.27 0.78
N VAL A 140 -7.17 -5.70 -0.37
CA VAL A 140 -8.04 -5.01 -1.32
C VAL A 140 -7.70 -5.47 -2.74
N LEU A 141 -8.71 -5.82 -3.53
CA LEU A 141 -8.54 -6.27 -4.91
C LEU A 141 -9.56 -5.63 -5.85
N LEU A 142 -9.06 -5.01 -6.92
CA LEU A 142 -9.88 -4.43 -7.96
C LEU A 142 -10.09 -5.42 -9.10
N ARG A 143 -11.35 -5.70 -9.43
CA ARG A 143 -11.75 -6.63 -10.49
C ARG A 143 -12.71 -5.98 -11.47
N GLU A 144 -12.79 -6.53 -12.67
CA GLU A 144 -13.73 -6.09 -13.70
C GLU A 144 -15.07 -6.82 -13.62
N HIS A 145 -15.10 -7.98 -12.94
CA HIS A 145 -16.29 -8.81 -12.78
C HIS A 145 -16.62 -9.05 -11.31
N ARG A 146 -17.93 -9.22 -11.03
CA ARG A 146 -18.48 -9.61 -9.73
C ARG A 146 -18.96 -11.07 -9.82
N ASP A 147 -18.02 -11.98 -9.85
CA ASP A 147 -18.25 -13.41 -10.07
C ASP A 147 -17.47 -14.28 -9.08
N THR A 148 -17.74 -15.59 -9.10
CA THR A 148 -17.07 -16.57 -8.24
C THR A 148 -15.56 -16.56 -8.48
N ALA A 149 -15.11 -16.50 -9.73
CA ALA A 149 -13.69 -16.50 -10.07
C ALA A 149 -12.97 -15.29 -9.48
N SER A 150 -13.60 -14.11 -9.50
CA SER A 150 -13.06 -12.90 -8.89
C SER A 150 -12.98 -13.01 -7.37
N ALA A 151 -13.99 -13.59 -6.71
CA ALA A 151 -14.00 -13.83 -5.27
C ALA A 151 -12.92 -14.86 -4.87
N GLU A 152 -12.76 -15.97 -5.63
CA GLU A 152 -11.69 -16.95 -5.39
C GLU A 152 -10.30 -16.33 -5.50
N VAL A 153 -10.05 -15.53 -6.54
CA VAL A 153 -8.78 -14.81 -6.71
C VAL A 153 -8.55 -13.88 -5.53
N PHE A 154 -9.59 -13.21 -5.04
CA PHE A 154 -9.48 -12.35 -3.87
C PHE A 154 -9.06 -13.12 -2.61
N PHE A 155 -9.77 -14.20 -2.25
CA PHE A 155 -9.44 -14.99 -1.06
C PHE A 155 -8.05 -15.63 -1.14
N ARG A 156 -7.71 -16.23 -2.28
CA ARG A 156 -6.39 -16.84 -2.50
C ARG A 156 -5.28 -15.82 -2.30
N ARG A 157 -5.40 -14.65 -2.94
CA ARG A 157 -4.45 -13.55 -2.79
C ARG A 157 -4.36 -13.02 -1.36
N ALA A 158 -5.49 -12.91 -0.68
CA ALA A 158 -5.52 -12.46 0.71
C ALA A 158 -4.76 -13.43 1.63
N ILE A 159 -4.96 -14.73 1.47
CA ILE A 159 -4.23 -15.78 2.19
C ILE A 159 -2.74 -15.74 1.87
N GLU A 160 -2.36 -15.70 0.59
CA GLU A 160 -0.96 -15.60 0.16
C GLU A 160 -0.24 -14.39 0.75
N ARG A 161 -0.92 -13.24 0.81
CA ARG A 161 -0.34 -11.99 1.31
C ARG A 161 -0.24 -11.89 2.81
N THR A 162 -1.14 -12.54 3.52
CA THR A 162 -1.20 -12.47 4.99
C THR A 162 -0.56 -13.67 5.67
N GLY A 163 -0.48 -14.81 4.98
CA GLY A 163 -0.11 -16.10 5.55
C GLY A 163 -1.18 -16.68 6.50
N VAL A 164 -2.39 -16.07 6.53
CA VAL A 164 -3.46 -16.44 7.45
C VAL A 164 -4.63 -17.03 6.66
N VAL A 165 -5.09 -18.20 7.05
CA VAL A 165 -6.36 -18.78 6.61
C VAL A 165 -7.43 -18.42 7.64
N PRO A 166 -8.55 -17.81 7.24
CA PRO A 166 -9.61 -17.45 8.18
C PRO A 166 -10.30 -18.67 8.75
N ASN A 167 -10.75 -18.57 10.00
CA ASN A 167 -11.64 -19.54 10.64
C ASN A 167 -13.11 -19.16 10.42
N GLU A 168 -13.37 -17.88 10.25
CA GLU A 168 -14.69 -17.31 10.00
C GLU A 168 -14.64 -16.32 8.84
N VAL A 169 -15.62 -16.38 7.95
CA VAL A 169 -15.80 -15.43 6.86
C VAL A 169 -17.23 -14.91 6.89
N VAL A 170 -17.36 -13.60 7.09
CA VAL A 170 -18.64 -12.90 7.08
C VAL A 170 -18.82 -12.18 5.75
N THR A 171 -19.90 -12.46 5.02
CA THR A 171 -20.20 -11.77 3.76
C THR A 171 -21.69 -11.41 3.70
N ASP A 172 -22.08 -10.62 2.70
CA ASP A 172 -23.48 -10.49 2.29
C ASP A 172 -23.99 -11.81 1.68
N HIS A 173 -25.27 -11.82 1.24
CA HIS A 173 -25.90 -12.98 0.62
C HIS A 173 -25.48 -13.24 -0.83
N HIS A 174 -24.43 -12.57 -1.34
CA HIS A 174 -24.01 -12.73 -2.73
C HIS A 174 -23.49 -14.15 -3.04
N GLN A 175 -24.17 -14.81 -3.98
CA GLN A 175 -23.91 -16.22 -4.34
C GLN A 175 -22.44 -16.57 -4.65
N PRO A 176 -21.67 -15.75 -5.38
CA PRO A 176 -20.25 -16.00 -5.64
C PRO A 176 -19.41 -16.24 -4.40
N TYR A 177 -19.70 -15.64 -3.25
CA TYR A 177 -18.96 -15.88 -2.02
C TYR A 177 -19.14 -17.28 -1.49
N ILE A 178 -20.32 -17.87 -1.64
CA ILE A 178 -20.62 -19.22 -1.14
C ILE A 178 -19.64 -20.24 -1.75
N LYS A 179 -19.54 -20.24 -3.07
CA LYS A 179 -18.62 -21.14 -3.80
C LYS A 179 -17.16 -20.80 -3.52
N ALA A 180 -16.81 -19.53 -3.53
CA ALA A 180 -15.43 -19.08 -3.32
C ALA A 180 -14.90 -19.46 -1.92
N VAL A 181 -15.70 -19.25 -0.86
CA VAL A 181 -15.32 -19.61 0.52
C VAL A 181 -15.21 -21.11 0.65
N ALA A 182 -16.18 -21.88 0.15
CA ALA A 182 -16.15 -23.35 0.19
C ALA A 182 -14.92 -23.92 -0.53
N THR A 183 -14.49 -23.30 -1.63
CA THR A 183 -13.34 -23.75 -2.43
C THR A 183 -11.99 -23.35 -1.82
N ILE A 184 -11.87 -22.11 -1.36
CA ILE A 184 -10.56 -21.54 -0.96
C ILE A 184 -10.33 -21.63 0.55
N CYS A 185 -11.40 -21.59 1.35
CA CYS A 185 -11.36 -21.65 2.81
C CYS A 185 -12.28 -22.78 3.33
N PRO A 186 -12.10 -24.06 2.95
CA PRO A 186 -13.05 -25.13 3.22
C PRO A 186 -13.28 -25.40 4.71
N GLY A 187 -12.35 -25.00 5.58
CA GLY A 187 -12.48 -25.12 7.04
C GLY A 187 -13.07 -23.87 7.73
N ALA A 188 -13.42 -22.83 6.98
CA ALA A 188 -13.96 -21.61 7.56
C ALA A 188 -15.48 -21.69 7.75
N LEU A 189 -15.96 -21.22 8.89
CA LEU A 189 -17.38 -20.98 9.10
C LEU A 189 -17.82 -19.79 8.22
N HIS A 190 -18.67 -20.04 7.23
CA HIS A 190 -19.20 -18.97 6.37
C HIS A 190 -20.51 -18.41 6.92
N ILE A 191 -20.47 -17.21 7.45
CA ILE A 191 -21.61 -16.49 8.00
C ILE A 191 -22.16 -15.56 6.92
N ARG A 192 -23.37 -15.87 6.45
CA ARG A 192 -24.05 -15.12 5.37
C ARG A 192 -25.17 -14.29 5.95
N THR A 193 -24.88 -13.18 6.56
CA THR A 193 -25.89 -12.20 6.96
C THR A 193 -25.23 -10.85 7.19
N GLY A 194 -25.99 -9.78 7.08
CA GLY A 194 -25.60 -8.50 7.66
C GLY A 194 -25.56 -8.55 9.20
N LEU A 195 -25.49 -9.74 9.78
CA LEU A 195 -25.54 -10.04 11.19
C LEU A 195 -24.16 -10.58 11.65
N HIS A 196 -23.91 -10.48 12.87
CA HIS A 196 -22.74 -10.61 13.69
C HIS A 196 -21.82 -11.80 13.37
N CYS A 197 -20.51 -11.59 13.28
CA CYS A 197 -19.54 -12.63 13.62
C CYS A 197 -19.63 -12.92 15.14
N ALA A 198 -18.97 -13.99 15.58
CA ALA A 198 -19.01 -14.43 17.00
C ALA A 198 -18.70 -13.32 18.03
N ARG A 199 -18.07 -12.21 17.59
CA ARG A 199 -17.78 -11.02 18.41
C ARG A 199 -18.72 -9.84 18.20
N GLY A 200 -19.86 -10.03 17.52
CA GLY A 200 -20.87 -8.98 17.35
C GLY A 200 -20.60 -7.98 16.21
N GLU A 201 -19.63 -8.20 15.36
CA GLU A 201 -19.33 -7.33 14.24
C GLU A 201 -20.25 -7.56 13.04
N THR A 202 -20.68 -6.48 12.40
CA THR A 202 -21.60 -6.48 11.25
C THR A 202 -20.87 -6.11 9.98
N THR A 203 -21.45 -6.42 8.80
CA THR A 203 -20.98 -5.91 7.50
C THR A 203 -20.87 -4.38 7.47
N LYS A 204 -21.56 -3.66 8.36
CA LYS A 204 -21.43 -2.21 8.54
C LYS A 204 -19.99 -1.75 8.84
N ALA A 205 -19.16 -2.59 9.45
CA ALA A 205 -17.74 -2.26 9.71
C ALA A 205 -16.96 -2.19 8.40
N VAL A 206 -17.11 -3.18 7.50
CA VAL A 206 -16.44 -3.18 6.21
C VAL A 206 -17.03 -2.10 5.28
N GLU A 207 -18.34 -1.90 5.28
CA GLU A 207 -18.98 -0.81 4.54
C GLU A 207 -18.41 0.56 4.93
N ARG A 208 -18.31 0.86 6.22
CA ARG A 208 -17.66 2.08 6.72
C ARG A 208 -16.19 2.16 6.30
N SER A 209 -15.52 1.04 6.13
CA SER A 209 -14.14 1.00 5.68
C SER A 209 -13.95 1.42 4.22
N HIS A 210 -15.02 1.35 3.39
CA HIS A 210 -15.00 1.80 1.99
C HIS A 210 -15.08 3.33 1.85
N VAL A 211 -15.72 4.04 2.81
CA VAL A 211 -15.96 5.49 2.71
C VAL A 211 -14.70 6.31 2.39
N PRO A 212 -13.57 6.16 3.10
CA PRO A 212 -12.37 6.94 2.78
C PRO A 212 -11.80 6.65 1.39
N THR A 213 -12.01 5.43 0.88
CA THR A 213 -11.58 5.06 -0.48
C THR A 213 -12.46 5.75 -1.53
N GLY A 214 -13.78 5.74 -1.32
CA GLY A 214 -14.74 6.47 -2.16
C GLY A 214 -14.43 7.96 -2.21
N ASP A 215 -14.23 8.59 -1.07
CA ASP A 215 -13.89 10.01 -0.95
C ASP A 215 -12.59 10.35 -1.69
N ARG A 216 -11.57 9.51 -1.55
CA ARG A 216 -10.30 9.72 -2.24
C ARG A 216 -10.43 9.56 -3.75
N LEU A 217 -11.19 8.59 -4.24
CA LEU A 217 -11.38 8.33 -5.66
C LEU A 217 -12.26 9.38 -6.35
N ARG A 218 -13.21 9.98 -5.65
CA ARG A 218 -14.08 11.04 -6.17
C ARG A 218 -13.26 12.21 -6.74
N ASN A 219 -12.19 12.60 -6.06
CA ASN A 219 -11.31 13.71 -6.46
C ASN A 219 -10.25 13.31 -7.51
N SER A 220 -10.08 12.02 -7.81
CA SER A 220 -9.08 11.55 -8.77
C SER A 220 -9.59 11.42 -10.20
N ARG A 221 -10.82 11.85 -10.50
CA ARG A 221 -11.51 11.67 -11.79
C ARG A 221 -11.59 10.18 -12.21
N GLY A 222 -11.69 9.28 -11.22
CA GLY A 222 -11.84 7.84 -11.41
C GLY A 222 -10.56 7.13 -11.83
N LEU A 223 -10.69 5.82 -11.95
CA LEU A 223 -9.61 4.93 -12.34
C LEU A 223 -9.57 4.81 -13.88
N LYS A 224 -8.37 4.86 -14.47
CA LYS A 224 -8.23 4.74 -15.93
C LYS A 224 -7.95 3.31 -16.39
N ARG A 225 -7.22 2.52 -15.60
CA ARG A 225 -6.87 1.12 -15.87
C ARG A 225 -6.93 0.35 -14.57
N THR A 226 -7.39 -0.90 -14.60
CA THR A 226 -7.49 -1.78 -13.42
C THR A 226 -6.15 -1.94 -12.72
N GLN A 227 -5.09 -2.19 -13.48
CA GLN A 227 -3.75 -2.36 -12.90
C GLN A 227 -3.23 -1.09 -12.19
N THR A 228 -3.39 0.09 -12.80
CA THR A 228 -2.95 1.35 -12.17
C THR A 228 -3.82 1.71 -10.97
N GLY A 229 -5.11 1.36 -11.03
CA GLY A 229 -6.03 1.48 -9.91
C GLY A 229 -5.64 0.60 -8.75
N GLN A 230 -5.30 -0.66 -9.00
CA GLN A 230 -4.83 -1.60 -8.00
C GLN A 230 -3.57 -1.08 -7.27
N ARG A 231 -2.57 -0.63 -8.01
CA ARG A 231 -1.34 -0.05 -7.43
C ARG A 231 -1.60 1.18 -6.57
N PHE A 232 -2.52 2.03 -7.02
CA PHE A 232 -2.95 3.19 -6.24
C PHE A 232 -3.62 2.75 -4.93
N LEU A 233 -4.56 1.82 -4.98
CA LEU A 233 -5.29 1.32 -3.82
C LEU A 233 -4.36 0.66 -2.79
N GLU A 234 -3.39 -0.11 -3.23
CA GLU A 234 -2.38 -0.70 -2.35
C GLU A 234 -1.59 0.37 -1.59
N GLY A 235 -1.09 1.38 -2.29
CA GLY A 235 -0.39 2.50 -1.66
C GLY A 235 -1.29 3.32 -0.74
N PHE A 236 -2.54 3.56 -1.14
CA PHE A 236 -3.53 4.27 -0.33
C PHE A 236 -3.80 3.54 1.00
N GLU A 237 -4.03 2.23 0.95
CA GLU A 237 -4.28 1.44 2.18
C GLU A 237 -3.04 1.38 3.08
N ALA A 238 -1.84 1.32 2.51
CA ALA A 238 -0.60 1.38 3.29
C ALA A 238 -0.48 2.71 4.07
N ILE A 239 -0.70 3.84 3.40
CA ILE A 239 -0.67 5.15 4.05
C ILE A 239 -1.79 5.27 5.09
N ARG A 240 -2.97 4.76 4.78
CA ARG A 240 -4.11 4.76 5.71
C ARG A 240 -3.81 3.94 6.97
N HIS A 241 -3.20 2.78 6.83
CA HIS A 241 -2.77 1.93 7.95
C HIS A 241 -1.80 2.68 8.85
N LEU A 242 -0.75 3.29 8.29
CA LEU A 242 0.22 4.08 9.04
C LEU A 242 -0.43 5.26 9.79
N ARG A 243 -1.39 5.94 9.16
CA ARG A 243 -2.11 7.07 9.79
C ARG A 243 -3.01 6.66 10.96
N ARG A 244 -3.44 5.39 11.01
CA ARG A 244 -4.23 4.84 12.12
C ARG A 244 -3.39 4.35 13.30
N GLY A 245 -2.08 4.53 13.26
CA GLY A 245 -1.17 4.10 14.32
C GLY A 245 -0.50 2.76 14.05
N GLY A 246 -0.64 2.20 12.84
CA GLY A 246 0.03 0.97 12.41
C GLY A 246 1.51 1.16 12.07
N ALA A 247 2.21 2.08 12.74
CA ALA A 247 3.65 2.26 12.54
C ALA A 247 4.46 1.11 13.17
N PRO A 248 5.64 0.77 12.61
CA PRO A 248 6.54 -0.21 13.22
C PRO A 248 6.82 0.15 14.68
N GLY A 249 6.58 -0.78 15.61
CA GLY A 249 6.81 -0.56 17.05
C GLY A 249 5.67 0.12 17.83
N ALA A 250 4.60 0.55 17.17
CA ALA A 250 3.38 0.97 17.87
C ALA A 250 2.61 -0.28 18.32
N GLY A 251 2.74 -0.63 19.58
CA GLY A 251 1.88 -1.62 20.23
C GLY A 251 0.41 -1.21 20.13
N HIS A 252 -0.49 -2.16 20.34
CA HIS A 252 -1.95 -2.03 20.26
C HIS A 252 -2.49 -0.68 20.70
N LEU A 253 -3.48 -0.18 19.95
CA LEU A 253 -4.39 0.94 20.19
C LEU A 253 -4.43 1.45 21.66
N VAL A 254 -3.39 2.14 22.05
CA VAL A 254 -3.49 3.11 23.13
C VAL A 254 -4.30 4.28 22.57
N PRO A 255 -5.15 4.98 23.34
CA PRO A 255 -5.80 6.22 22.90
C PRO A 255 -4.72 7.11 22.29
N GLY A 256 -4.81 7.26 20.95
CA GLY A 256 -3.62 7.61 20.19
C GLY A 256 -3.18 9.05 20.40
N PRO A 257 -1.90 9.35 20.15
CA PRO A 257 -1.33 10.68 20.27
C PRO A 257 -2.13 11.69 19.43
N ALA A 258 -2.05 12.96 19.83
CA ALA A 258 -2.71 14.06 19.13
C ALA A 258 -2.50 13.99 17.61
N PRO A 259 -3.47 14.44 16.78
CA PRO A 259 -3.43 14.25 15.33
C PRO A 259 -2.12 14.66 14.65
N HIS A 260 -1.48 15.75 15.14
CA HIS A 260 -0.20 16.22 14.60
C HIS A 260 0.98 15.27 14.89
N LEU A 261 0.95 14.57 16.05
CA LEU A 261 1.97 13.57 16.37
C LEU A 261 1.82 12.33 15.48
N ARG A 262 0.59 11.89 15.19
CA ARG A 262 0.34 10.81 14.23
C ARG A 262 0.86 11.14 12.84
N VAL A 263 0.68 12.38 12.38
CA VAL A 263 1.24 12.83 11.09
C VAL A 263 2.76 12.75 11.10
N ARG A 264 3.42 13.24 12.15
CA ARG A 264 4.90 13.15 12.28
C ARG A 264 5.39 11.72 12.29
N GLN A 265 4.75 10.83 13.04
CA GLN A 265 5.07 9.39 13.08
C GLN A 265 4.87 8.73 11.70
N THR A 266 3.76 9.05 11.01
CA THR A 266 3.51 8.57 9.66
C THR A 266 4.58 9.04 8.67
N VAL A 267 4.99 10.31 8.74
CA VAL A 267 6.06 10.85 7.90
C VAL A 267 7.37 10.12 8.17
N ALA A 268 7.75 9.99 9.44
CA ALA A 268 8.99 9.30 9.82
C ALA A 268 8.98 7.83 9.38
N ALA A 269 7.84 7.13 9.55
CA ALA A 269 7.69 5.74 9.11
C ALA A 269 7.82 5.61 7.59
N ILE A 270 7.17 6.46 6.81
CA ILE A 270 7.25 6.42 5.34
C ILE A 270 8.68 6.67 4.87
N HIS A 271 9.37 7.65 5.45
CA HIS A 271 10.76 7.92 5.11
C HIS A 271 11.66 6.76 5.53
N GLY A 272 11.49 6.22 6.75
CA GLY A 272 12.25 5.05 7.23
C GLY A 272 12.03 3.82 6.35
N LEU A 273 10.79 3.50 6.00
CA LEU A 273 10.46 2.41 5.07
C LEU A 273 11.03 2.67 3.67
N GLY A 274 10.97 3.92 3.19
CA GLY A 274 11.49 4.29 1.88
C GLY A 274 13.01 4.08 1.75
N TYR A 275 13.77 4.29 2.81
CA TYR A 275 15.21 3.97 2.81
C TYR A 275 15.49 2.47 2.79
N GLY A 276 14.56 1.65 3.31
CA GLY A 276 14.63 0.19 3.23
C GLY A 276 14.20 -0.39 1.87
N LEU A 277 13.55 0.39 1.00
CA LEU A 277 13.11 -0.08 -0.31
C LEU A 277 14.31 -0.46 -1.18
N ARG A 278 14.31 -1.69 -1.64
CA ARG A 278 15.32 -2.23 -2.57
C ARG A 278 14.81 -2.18 -4.00
N ARG A 279 15.75 -2.17 -4.95
CA ARG A 279 15.42 -2.31 -6.36
C ARG A 279 14.97 -3.75 -6.60
N SER A 280 13.74 -3.92 -7.07
CA SER A 280 13.22 -5.19 -7.57
C SER A 280 13.83 -5.54 -8.92
#